data_e4eae18c380015c61d74210b1b5c7ddc
#
_entry.id   e4eae18c380015c61d74210b1b5c7ddc
#
_cell.length_a   1.000
_cell.length_b   1.000
_cell.length_c   1.000
_cell.angle_alpha   90.00
_cell.angle_beta   90.00
_cell.angle_gamma   90.00
#
_symmetry.space_group_name_H-M   'P 1'
#
loop_
_entity.id
_entity.type
_entity.pdbx_description
1 polymer ?
#
loop_
_entity_poly.entity_id
_entity_poly.type
_entity_poly.pdbx_seq_one_letter_code
_entity_poly.pdbx_strand_id
1 'polypeptide(L)'
;MNSNSTPQDDTIDLKELFFSLLSQWKLIALCTLLSLVFALLYLKVTPNVYSTDAMIQVEDGKGAGAAALLGDLGSAMPGGLGGKSAADAEIEILNSRKVLGQTIQDLKLDIRITDEQSSLTYRLLNPVQSKVIYKNNVVTWQDKKNVFVIQSFDVPNFYLDKKLTLNFINGQEFSLSYKKDVVFKGKLNAINQSLDQKGLWKIQIYAKNPISHDFSVTKLS
;
A
#
# COMPACT_ATOMS: atom_id res chain seq x y z
N MET A 1 -77.48 0.20 -19.87
CA MET A 1 -76.06 -0.18 -20.01
C MET A 1 -75.31 0.46 -18.88
N ASN A 2 -75.20 -0.22 -17.78
CA ASN A 2 -74.40 0.22 -16.59
C ASN A 2 -73.20 -0.69 -16.48
N SER A 3 -72.06 -0.19 -16.82
CA SER A 3 -70.76 -0.81 -16.55
C SER A 3 -70.31 -0.38 -15.15
N ASN A 4 -70.64 -1.21 -14.16
CA ASN A 4 -69.98 -1.13 -12.84
C ASN A 4 -68.53 -1.60 -12.97
N SER A 5 -67.61 -0.69 -13.08
CA SER A 5 -66.18 -0.93 -12.80
C SER A 5 -66.00 -0.87 -11.28
N THR A 6 -65.97 -2.00 -10.63
CA THR A 6 -65.46 -2.13 -9.27
C THR A 6 -64.00 -1.67 -9.26
N PRO A 7 -63.60 -0.78 -8.35
CA PRO A 7 -62.17 -0.46 -8.16
C PRO A 7 -61.49 -1.74 -7.69
N GLN A 8 -60.55 -2.21 -8.46
CA GLN A 8 -59.66 -3.31 -8.09
C GLN A 8 -58.78 -2.78 -6.95
N ASP A 9 -59.06 -3.27 -5.76
CA ASP A 9 -58.32 -2.95 -4.56
C ASP A 9 -56.93 -3.56 -4.74
N ASP A 10 -55.91 -2.72 -5.00
CA ASP A 10 -54.50 -3.11 -5.17
C ASP A 10 -53.90 -3.49 -3.83
N THR A 11 -54.54 -4.40 -3.14
CA THR A 11 -54.00 -5.02 -1.91
C THR A 11 -52.99 -6.07 -2.36
N ILE A 12 -51.67 -5.74 -2.18
CA ILE A 12 -50.59 -6.71 -2.37
C ILE A 12 -50.77 -7.81 -1.34
N ASP A 13 -51.24 -8.99 -1.76
CA ASP A 13 -51.35 -10.15 -0.87
C ASP A 13 -49.96 -10.71 -0.56
N LEU A 14 -49.43 -10.35 0.61
CA LEU A 14 -48.13 -10.82 1.11
C LEU A 14 -48.01 -12.36 1.08
N LYS A 15 -49.12 -13.05 1.22
CA LYS A 15 -49.17 -14.50 1.21
C LYS A 15 -48.92 -15.07 -0.16
N GLU A 16 -49.52 -14.47 -1.20
CA GLU A 16 -49.34 -14.84 -2.59
C GLU A 16 -47.88 -14.58 -3.05
N LEU A 17 -47.32 -13.45 -2.61
CA LEU A 17 -45.93 -13.08 -2.86
C LEU A 17 -44.96 -14.06 -2.20
N PHE A 18 -45.24 -14.50 -0.97
CA PHE A 18 -44.46 -15.50 -0.25
C PHE A 18 -44.49 -16.87 -0.92
N PHE A 19 -45.67 -17.33 -1.37
CA PHE A 19 -45.77 -18.59 -2.10
C PHE A 19 -45.13 -18.55 -3.48
N SER A 20 -45.21 -17.44 -4.18
CA SER A 20 -44.52 -17.22 -5.44
C SER A 20 -42.99 -17.29 -5.26
N LEU A 21 -42.48 -16.67 -4.20
CA LEU A 21 -41.04 -16.72 -3.85
C LEU A 21 -40.60 -18.15 -3.50
N LEU A 22 -41.41 -18.86 -2.73
CA LEU A 22 -41.16 -20.24 -2.32
C LEU A 22 -41.20 -21.19 -3.52
N SER A 23 -42.07 -20.95 -4.49
CA SER A 23 -42.14 -21.72 -5.74
C SER A 23 -40.87 -21.66 -6.56
N GLN A 24 -40.11 -20.54 -6.47
CA GLN A 24 -38.88 -20.33 -7.20
C GLN A 24 -37.62 -20.56 -6.34
N TRP A 25 -37.73 -21.33 -5.24
CA TRP A 25 -36.64 -21.57 -4.31
C TRP A 25 -35.35 -22.08 -4.98
N LYS A 26 -35.47 -22.86 -6.08
CA LYS A 26 -34.33 -23.37 -6.85
C LYS A 26 -33.54 -22.25 -7.51
N LEU A 27 -34.21 -21.22 -8.03
CA LEU A 27 -33.57 -20.06 -8.67
C LEU A 27 -32.89 -19.22 -7.59
N ILE A 28 -33.54 -19.02 -6.45
CA ILE A 28 -32.94 -18.29 -5.32
C ILE A 28 -31.69 -19.02 -4.80
N ALA A 29 -31.79 -20.35 -4.62
CA ALA A 29 -30.67 -21.16 -4.18
C ALA A 29 -29.48 -21.11 -5.19
N LEU A 30 -29.77 -21.11 -6.50
CA LEU A 30 -28.76 -20.97 -7.53
C LEU A 30 -28.06 -19.61 -7.49
N CYS A 31 -28.83 -18.52 -7.36
CA CYS A 31 -28.27 -17.16 -7.27
C CYS A 31 -27.43 -16.96 -6.01
N THR A 32 -27.88 -17.49 -4.87
CA THR A 32 -27.11 -17.41 -3.61
C THR A 32 -25.82 -18.22 -3.69
N LEU A 33 -25.86 -19.42 -4.27
CA LEU A 33 -24.67 -20.24 -4.46
C LEU A 33 -23.67 -19.56 -5.42
N LEU A 34 -24.16 -18.98 -6.51
CA LEU A 34 -23.33 -18.23 -7.46
C LEU A 34 -22.67 -17.02 -6.80
N SER A 35 -23.43 -16.25 -6.03
CA SER A 35 -22.94 -15.11 -5.24
C SER A 35 -21.86 -15.52 -4.23
N LEU A 36 -22.05 -16.65 -3.55
CA LEU A 36 -21.07 -17.20 -2.60
C LEU A 36 -19.75 -17.56 -3.31
N VAL A 37 -19.84 -18.21 -4.47
CA VAL A 37 -18.65 -18.55 -5.29
C VAL A 37 -17.90 -17.30 -5.70
N PHE A 38 -18.61 -16.26 -6.19
CA PHE A 38 -17.98 -14.99 -6.55
C PHE A 38 -17.32 -14.29 -5.35
N ALA A 39 -17.97 -14.33 -4.17
CA ALA A 39 -17.41 -13.76 -2.95
C ALA A 39 -16.11 -14.48 -2.54
N LEU A 40 -16.08 -15.81 -2.60
CA LEU A 40 -14.87 -16.59 -2.30
C LEU A 40 -13.74 -16.34 -3.29
N LEU A 41 -14.06 -16.18 -4.59
CA LEU A 41 -13.09 -15.83 -5.60
C LEU A 41 -12.53 -14.42 -5.35
N TYR A 42 -13.38 -13.47 -5.02
CA TYR A 42 -12.98 -12.10 -4.67
C TYR A 42 -12.03 -12.07 -3.47
N LEU A 43 -12.33 -12.79 -2.40
CA LEU A 43 -11.49 -12.89 -1.21
C LEU A 43 -10.11 -13.49 -1.50
N LYS A 44 -10.02 -14.44 -2.44
CA LYS A 44 -8.73 -15.02 -2.84
C LYS A 44 -7.85 -14.07 -3.67
N VAL A 45 -8.47 -13.19 -4.45
CA VAL A 45 -7.75 -12.28 -5.35
C VAL A 45 -7.34 -10.98 -4.64
N THR A 46 -8.13 -10.54 -3.66
CA THR A 46 -7.90 -9.27 -2.97
C THR A 46 -6.73 -9.39 -2.00
N PRO A 47 -5.68 -8.55 -2.13
CA PRO A 47 -4.58 -8.53 -1.17
C PRO A 47 -5.05 -7.98 0.18
N ASN A 48 -4.50 -8.54 1.26
CA ASN A 48 -4.78 -8.03 2.60
C ASN A 48 -4.16 -6.64 2.77
N VAL A 49 -4.96 -5.66 3.16
CA VAL A 49 -4.50 -4.32 3.52
C VAL A 49 -4.55 -4.21 5.04
N TYR A 50 -3.41 -3.89 5.63
CA TYR A 50 -3.28 -3.69 7.07
C TYR A 50 -3.13 -2.19 7.35
N SER A 51 -3.87 -1.70 8.34
CA SER A 51 -3.71 -0.36 8.90
C SER A 51 -3.19 -0.49 10.32
N THR A 52 -2.20 0.30 10.69
CA THR A 52 -1.64 0.36 12.04
C THR A 52 -1.75 1.78 12.55
N ASP A 53 -2.31 1.94 13.72
CA ASP A 53 -2.37 3.20 14.45
C ASP A 53 -1.39 3.14 15.62
N ALA A 54 -0.64 4.21 15.84
CA ALA A 54 0.25 4.34 16.99
C ALA A 54 -0.27 5.45 17.89
N MET A 55 -0.47 5.14 19.18
CA MET A 55 -0.74 6.14 20.20
C MET A 55 0.59 6.52 20.85
N ILE A 56 0.90 7.81 20.86
CA ILE A 56 2.05 8.35 21.57
C ILE A 56 1.49 9.14 22.75
N GLN A 57 1.85 8.72 23.96
CA GLN A 57 1.57 9.47 25.17
C GLN A 57 2.76 10.39 25.42
N VAL A 58 2.51 11.68 25.38
CA VAL A 58 3.48 12.68 25.78
C VAL A 58 3.35 12.87 27.29
N GLU A 59 4.38 12.46 28.04
CA GLU A 59 4.47 12.79 29.46
C GLU A 59 4.95 14.24 29.59
N ASP A 60 4.17 15.06 30.27
CA ASP A 60 4.58 16.41 30.68
C ASP A 60 5.75 16.28 31.67
N GLY A 61 6.95 16.08 31.13
CA GLY A 61 8.18 16.05 31.93
C GLY A 61 8.36 17.39 32.63
N LYS A 62 8.82 17.34 33.88
CA LYS A 62 9.08 18.49 34.78
C LYS A 62 10.02 19.58 34.20
N GLY A 63 10.37 19.51 32.92
CA GLY A 63 11.11 20.55 32.17
C GLY A 63 10.22 21.55 31.44
N ALA A 64 8.90 21.39 31.49
CA ALA A 64 7.93 22.23 30.79
C ALA A 64 7.71 23.62 31.44
N GLY A 65 8.46 23.98 32.48
CA GLY A 65 8.27 25.27 33.18
C GLY A 65 8.36 26.49 32.27
N ALA A 66 9.19 26.48 31.26
CA ALA A 66 9.29 27.60 30.32
C ALA A 66 8.14 27.59 29.29
N ALA A 67 7.70 26.42 28.81
CA ALA A 67 6.58 26.31 27.89
C ALA A 67 5.23 26.52 28.56
N ALA A 68 5.08 26.08 29.82
CA ALA A 68 3.88 26.35 30.64
C ALA A 68 3.74 27.84 30.97
N LEU A 69 4.86 28.52 31.28
CA LEU A 69 4.86 29.99 31.51
C LEU A 69 4.51 30.77 30.24
N LEU A 70 4.97 30.33 29.06
CA LEU A 70 4.62 30.94 27.79
C LEU A 70 3.15 30.64 27.39
N GLY A 71 2.63 29.47 27.73
CA GLY A 71 1.21 29.11 27.52
C GLY A 71 0.27 29.95 28.40
N ASP A 72 0.65 30.17 29.68
CA ASP A 72 -0.12 30.93 30.63
C ASP A 72 -0.10 32.45 30.29
N LEU A 73 1.04 32.97 29.83
CA LEU A 73 1.16 34.35 29.35
C LEU A 73 0.37 34.57 28.05
N GLY A 74 0.27 33.57 27.16
CA GLY A 74 -0.49 33.62 25.93
C GLY A 74 -2.00 33.66 26.16
N SER A 75 -2.49 33.06 27.25
CA SER A 75 -3.91 33.08 27.63
C SER A 75 -4.32 34.36 28.31
N ALA A 76 -3.38 35.16 28.84
CA ALA A 76 -3.63 36.41 29.54
C ALA A 76 -3.70 37.64 28.60
N MET A 77 -3.40 37.53 27.32
CA MET A 77 -3.51 38.61 26.35
C MET A 77 -4.91 38.64 25.70
N PRO A 78 -5.65 39.78 25.76
CA PRO A 78 -6.91 39.93 25.06
C PRO A 78 -6.63 40.01 23.55
N GLY A 79 -6.88 38.92 22.85
CA GLY A 79 -6.59 38.73 21.43
C GLY A 79 -6.17 37.33 21.06
N GLY A 80 -6.11 36.42 22.07
CA GLY A 80 -6.07 34.98 21.93
C GLY A 80 -5.31 34.43 20.71
N LEU A 81 -3.98 34.53 20.71
CA LEU A 81 -3.22 33.53 19.99
C LEU A 81 -3.43 32.21 20.79
N GLY A 82 -4.45 31.45 20.39
CA GLY A 82 -4.82 30.19 21.01
C GLY A 82 -3.57 29.36 21.22
N GLY A 83 -3.14 29.22 22.49
CA GLY A 83 -1.95 28.53 22.86
C GLY A 83 -2.09 27.09 22.37
N LYS A 84 -1.31 26.71 21.36
CA LYS A 84 -1.12 25.31 21.00
C LYS A 84 -0.61 24.64 22.28
N SER A 85 -1.29 23.57 22.69
CA SER A 85 -0.85 22.76 23.82
C SER A 85 0.59 22.28 23.56
N ALA A 86 1.38 22.06 24.59
CA ALA A 86 2.72 21.48 24.44
C ALA A 86 2.66 20.19 23.59
N ALA A 87 1.61 19.40 23.77
CA ALA A 87 1.33 18.20 22.98
C ALA A 87 1.11 18.51 21.47
N ASP A 88 0.43 19.60 21.14
CA ASP A 88 0.23 20.00 19.73
C ASP A 88 1.56 20.40 19.07
N ALA A 89 2.43 21.07 19.80
CA ALA A 89 3.77 21.42 19.34
C ALA A 89 4.64 20.19 19.10
N GLU A 90 4.56 19.20 19.96
CA GLU A 90 5.30 17.93 19.80
C GLU A 90 4.77 17.11 18.63
N ILE A 91 3.44 17.06 18.43
CA ILE A 91 2.83 16.41 17.26
C ILE A 91 3.30 17.10 15.97
N GLU A 92 3.39 18.44 15.96
CA GLU A 92 3.87 19.19 14.80
C GLU A 92 5.36 18.91 14.52
N ILE A 93 6.18 18.76 15.55
CA ILE A 93 7.58 18.35 15.41
C ILE A 93 7.68 16.93 14.86
N LEU A 94 6.89 15.98 15.37
CA LEU A 94 6.86 14.60 14.88
C LEU A 94 6.40 14.53 13.42
N ASN A 95 5.44 15.35 13.03
CA ASN A 95 4.97 15.46 11.65
C ASN A 95 5.88 16.30 10.76
N SER A 96 6.96 16.86 11.32
CA SER A 96 7.87 17.68 10.53
C SER A 96 8.56 16.85 9.44
N ARG A 97 8.75 17.45 8.27
CA ARG A 97 9.49 16.83 7.16
C ARG A 97 10.87 16.32 7.56
N LYS A 98 11.50 16.95 8.54
CA LYS A 98 12.83 16.57 9.00
C LYS A 98 12.81 15.23 9.70
N VAL A 99 11.87 15.00 10.62
CA VAL A 99 11.77 13.74 11.39
C VAL A 99 11.25 12.61 10.49
N LEU A 100 10.13 12.85 9.79
CA LEU A 100 9.55 11.86 8.88
C LEU A 100 10.48 11.54 7.71
N GLY A 101 11.12 12.53 7.12
CA GLY A 101 12.05 12.34 6.01
C GLY A 101 13.24 11.47 6.39
N GLN A 102 13.83 11.69 7.57
CA GLN A 102 14.91 10.86 8.07
C GLN A 102 14.45 9.42 8.33
N THR A 103 13.30 9.23 8.96
CA THR A 103 12.73 7.90 9.21
C THR A 103 12.43 7.16 7.91
N ILE A 104 11.89 7.84 6.89
CA ILE A 104 11.64 7.27 5.58
C ILE A 104 12.93 6.80 4.92
N GLN A 105 13.99 7.60 5.00
CA GLN A 105 15.29 7.24 4.45
C GLN A 105 15.98 6.11 5.22
N ASP A 106 15.93 6.12 6.54
CA ASP A 106 16.53 5.10 7.40
C ASP A 106 15.83 3.74 7.23
N LEU A 107 14.53 3.73 7.04
CA LEU A 107 13.75 2.52 6.80
C LEU A 107 13.60 2.17 5.32
N LYS A 108 14.09 3.00 4.38
CA LYS A 108 13.92 2.82 2.93
C LYS A 108 12.44 2.68 2.50
N LEU A 109 11.55 3.39 3.18
CA LEU A 109 10.11 3.40 2.85
C LEU A 109 9.81 4.10 1.52
N ASP A 110 10.79 4.80 0.98
CA ASP A 110 10.77 5.45 -0.33
C ASP A 110 10.94 4.46 -1.51
N ILE A 111 11.18 3.17 -1.23
CA ILE A 111 11.29 2.11 -2.24
C ILE A 111 10.04 1.24 -2.18
N ARG A 112 9.26 1.24 -3.24
CA ARG A 112 8.08 0.37 -3.37
C ARG A 112 8.38 -0.76 -4.33
N ILE A 113 8.20 -2.00 -3.90
CA ILE A 113 8.34 -3.20 -4.72
C ILE A 113 6.95 -3.81 -4.94
N THR A 114 6.61 -4.12 -6.18
CA THR A 114 5.37 -4.81 -6.54
C THR A 114 5.71 -5.95 -7.49
N ASP A 115 5.18 -7.13 -7.21
CA ASP A 115 5.32 -8.29 -8.08
C ASP A 115 4.40 -8.15 -9.30
N GLU A 116 4.94 -8.20 -10.52
CA GLU A 116 4.18 -8.04 -11.76
C GLU A 116 3.55 -9.35 -12.25
N GLN A 117 3.92 -10.50 -11.72
CA GLN A 117 3.35 -11.80 -12.12
C GLN A 117 1.90 -12.02 -11.66
N SER A 118 1.20 -11.01 -11.30
CA SER A 118 -0.17 -11.15 -10.82
C SER A 118 -1.21 -11.24 -11.95
N SER A 119 -1.04 -12.18 -12.88
CA SER A 119 -2.21 -12.64 -13.67
C SER A 119 -3.26 -13.17 -12.70
N LEU A 120 -4.52 -12.78 -12.86
CA LEU A 120 -5.63 -13.24 -11.99
C LEU A 120 -5.66 -14.77 -11.87
N THR A 121 -5.37 -15.48 -12.94
CA THR A 121 -5.29 -16.94 -12.98
C THR A 121 -4.15 -17.49 -12.12
N TYR A 122 -2.98 -16.84 -12.14
CA TYR A 122 -1.84 -17.24 -11.31
C TYR A 122 -2.11 -17.02 -9.82
N ARG A 123 -2.77 -15.91 -9.45
CA ARG A 123 -3.18 -15.61 -8.07
C ARG A 123 -4.22 -16.59 -7.54
N LEU A 124 -5.14 -17.05 -8.38
CA LEU A 124 -6.15 -18.04 -8.01
C LEU A 124 -5.54 -19.41 -7.72
N LEU A 125 -4.58 -19.83 -8.55
CA LEU A 125 -3.93 -21.14 -8.43
C LEU A 125 -2.82 -21.16 -7.37
N ASN A 126 -2.12 -20.04 -7.21
CA ASN A 126 -1.03 -19.90 -6.26
C ASN A 126 -1.32 -18.69 -5.35
N PRO A 127 -1.90 -18.87 -4.17
CA PRO A 127 -2.00 -17.82 -3.18
C PRO A 127 -0.59 -17.49 -2.67
N VAL A 128 0.11 -16.65 -3.42
CA VAL A 128 1.48 -16.26 -3.12
C VAL A 128 1.44 -15.26 -1.96
N GLN A 129 1.97 -15.68 -0.85
CA GLN A 129 2.27 -14.79 0.27
C GLN A 129 3.68 -14.21 0.08
N SER A 130 3.86 -13.39 -0.94
CA SER A 130 5.06 -12.56 -1.02
C SER A 130 4.97 -11.47 0.04
N LYS A 131 6.07 -11.23 0.75
CA LYS A 131 6.17 -10.20 1.79
C LYS A 131 7.27 -9.22 1.41
N VAL A 132 6.98 -7.94 1.54
CA VAL A 132 8.01 -6.89 1.51
C VAL A 132 8.26 -6.46 2.94
N ILE A 133 9.51 -6.55 3.39
CA ILE A 133 9.94 -6.26 4.74
C ILE A 133 10.93 -5.10 4.69
N TYR A 134 10.64 -4.04 5.43
CA TYR A 134 11.48 -2.87 5.60
C TYR A 134 12.16 -2.97 6.96
N LYS A 135 13.47 -3.23 6.98
CA LYS A 135 14.22 -3.38 8.24
C LYS A 135 15.71 -3.14 8.01
N ASN A 136 16.37 -2.52 8.98
CA ASN A 136 17.83 -2.32 9.00
C ASN A 136 18.36 -1.63 7.72
N ASN A 137 17.68 -0.59 7.26
CA ASN A 137 18.07 0.18 6.07
C ASN A 137 18.11 -0.63 4.77
N VAL A 138 17.35 -1.71 4.70
CA VAL A 138 17.19 -2.55 3.50
C VAL A 138 15.73 -2.91 3.26
N VAL A 139 15.39 -3.09 1.99
CA VAL A 139 14.08 -3.60 1.59
C VAL A 139 14.24 -5.03 1.13
N THR A 140 13.59 -5.94 1.81
CA THR A 140 13.62 -7.37 1.49
C THR A 140 12.29 -7.79 0.90
N TRP A 141 12.33 -8.34 -0.31
CA TRP A 141 11.21 -9.08 -0.86
C TRP A 141 11.45 -10.57 -0.67
N GLN A 142 10.46 -11.26 -0.16
CA GLN A 142 10.54 -12.69 0.12
C GLN A 142 9.27 -13.40 -0.31
N ASP A 143 9.44 -14.51 -1.00
CA ASP A 143 8.44 -15.55 -1.28
C ASP A 143 8.90 -16.87 -0.67
N LYS A 144 8.11 -17.93 -0.80
CA LYS A 144 8.41 -19.28 -0.29
C LYS A 144 9.78 -19.82 -0.72
N LYS A 145 10.22 -19.49 -1.94
CA LYS A 145 11.45 -20.05 -2.54
C LYS A 145 12.54 -18.99 -2.78
N ASN A 146 12.15 -17.76 -3.00
CA ASN A 146 13.03 -16.70 -3.48
C ASN A 146 13.10 -15.55 -2.50
N VAL A 147 14.28 -14.99 -2.37
CA VAL A 147 14.53 -13.81 -1.55
C VAL A 147 15.49 -12.90 -2.29
N PHE A 148 15.16 -11.63 -2.38
CA PHE A 148 16.13 -10.61 -2.75
C PHE A 148 16.04 -9.40 -1.82
N VAL A 149 17.14 -8.68 -1.71
CA VAL A 149 17.32 -7.55 -0.82
C VAL A 149 17.82 -6.37 -1.62
N ILE A 150 17.16 -5.25 -1.52
CA ILE A 150 17.62 -3.97 -2.07
C ILE A 150 18.27 -3.18 -0.92
N GLN A 151 19.57 -2.99 -1.00
CA GLN A 151 20.32 -2.20 -0.03
C GLN A 151 20.43 -0.73 -0.44
N SER A 152 20.59 -0.45 -1.72
CA SER A 152 20.62 0.90 -2.27
C SER A 152 19.86 0.92 -3.59
N PHE A 153 19.02 1.93 -3.77
CA PHE A 153 18.24 2.14 -4.99
C PHE A 153 18.10 3.64 -5.24
N ASP A 154 19.21 4.26 -5.62
CA ASP A 154 19.24 5.66 -5.96
C ASP A 154 19.20 5.79 -7.47
N VAL A 155 18.19 6.50 -7.94
CA VAL A 155 17.91 6.70 -9.36
C VAL A 155 17.96 8.19 -9.70
N PRO A 156 18.27 8.58 -10.94
CA PRO A 156 18.19 9.97 -11.36
C PRO A 156 16.79 10.58 -11.12
N ASN A 157 16.75 11.89 -10.85
CA ASN A 157 15.50 12.61 -10.57
C ASN A 157 14.42 12.40 -11.64
N PHE A 158 14.82 12.18 -12.89
CA PHE A 158 13.89 11.89 -13.98
C PHE A 158 13.08 10.62 -13.75
N TYR A 159 13.62 9.65 -13.00
CA TYR A 159 12.97 8.35 -12.74
C TYR A 159 12.29 8.26 -11.37
N LEU A 160 12.33 9.32 -10.55
CA LEU A 160 11.55 9.39 -9.31
C LEU A 160 10.05 9.28 -9.62
N ASP A 161 9.32 8.62 -8.76
CA ASP A 161 7.88 8.34 -8.87
C ASP A 161 7.46 7.57 -10.12
N LYS A 162 8.43 7.05 -10.88
CA LYS A 162 8.17 6.24 -12.06
C LYS A 162 8.35 4.76 -11.79
N LYS A 163 7.50 3.99 -12.41
CA LYS A 163 7.51 2.55 -12.34
C LYS A 163 8.63 2.01 -13.22
N LEU A 164 9.64 1.40 -12.60
CA LEU A 164 10.74 0.71 -13.27
C LEU A 164 10.51 -0.79 -13.17
N THR A 165 10.68 -1.52 -14.27
CA THR A 165 10.60 -2.97 -14.28
C THR A 165 11.98 -3.56 -14.02
N LEU A 166 12.12 -4.32 -12.95
CA LEU A 166 13.33 -5.03 -12.55
C LEU A 166 13.27 -6.46 -13.08
N ASN A 167 14.19 -6.82 -13.95
CA ASN A 167 14.34 -8.14 -14.55
C ASN A 167 15.64 -8.76 -14.09
N PHE A 168 15.60 -10.02 -13.64
CA PHE A 168 16.79 -10.78 -13.28
C PHE A 168 17.29 -11.61 -14.48
N ILE A 169 18.57 -11.48 -14.79
CA ILE A 169 19.20 -12.14 -15.93
C ILE A 169 20.19 -13.19 -15.40
N ASN A 170 19.97 -14.47 -15.76
CA ASN A 170 20.88 -15.60 -15.46
C ASN A 170 21.32 -15.71 -13.98
N GLY A 171 20.55 -15.15 -13.03
CA GLY A 171 20.87 -15.19 -11.60
C GLY A 171 22.13 -14.43 -11.17
N GLN A 172 22.78 -13.69 -12.06
CA GLN A 172 23.99 -12.92 -11.78
C GLN A 172 23.86 -11.44 -12.12
N GLU A 173 22.97 -11.10 -13.02
CA GLU A 173 22.76 -9.76 -13.51
C GLU A 173 21.30 -9.36 -13.37
N PHE A 174 21.05 -8.07 -13.34
CA PHE A 174 19.71 -7.50 -13.42
C PHE A 174 19.68 -6.35 -14.42
N SER A 175 18.49 -6.08 -14.92
CA SER A 175 18.22 -4.89 -15.73
C SER A 175 17.01 -4.15 -15.19
N LEU A 176 17.06 -2.83 -15.30
CA LEU A 176 15.91 -1.95 -15.08
C LEU A 176 15.43 -1.42 -16.40
N SER A 177 14.15 -1.53 -16.63
CA SER A 177 13.49 -1.03 -17.84
C SER A 177 12.44 0.02 -17.47
N TYR A 178 12.34 1.06 -18.30
CA TYR A 178 11.28 2.06 -18.24
C TYR A 178 10.50 2.04 -19.54
N LYS A 179 9.21 1.77 -19.49
CA LYS A 179 8.30 1.67 -20.66
C LYS A 179 8.68 0.59 -21.69
N LYS A 180 9.61 -0.23 -21.59
CA LYS A 180 10.19 -1.27 -22.45
C LYS A 180 11.67 -1.03 -22.80
N ASP A 181 12.19 0.18 -22.58
CA ASP A 181 13.58 0.48 -22.84
C ASP A 181 14.43 0.14 -21.62
N VAL A 182 15.51 -0.58 -21.81
CA VAL A 182 16.47 -0.86 -20.74
C VAL A 182 17.24 0.41 -20.43
N VAL A 183 17.07 0.91 -19.20
CA VAL A 183 17.68 2.17 -18.74
C VAL A 183 18.91 1.95 -17.87
N PHE A 184 19.02 0.77 -17.24
CA PHE A 184 20.17 0.42 -16.42
C PHE A 184 20.41 -1.09 -16.43
N LYS A 185 21.68 -1.50 -16.39
CA LYS A 185 22.09 -2.89 -16.19
C LYS A 185 23.12 -2.96 -15.07
N GLY A 186 23.02 -3.99 -14.24
CA GLY A 186 23.95 -4.17 -13.13
C GLY A 186 24.15 -5.64 -12.79
N LYS A 187 25.15 -5.90 -11.96
CA LYS A 187 25.46 -7.22 -11.42
C LYS A 187 24.82 -7.37 -10.05
N LEU A 188 24.27 -8.53 -9.78
CA LEU A 188 23.78 -8.91 -8.46
C LEU A 188 24.94 -9.06 -7.48
N ASN A 189 24.65 -8.82 -6.21
CA ASN A 189 25.61 -8.95 -5.11
C ASN A 189 26.82 -7.99 -5.21
N ALA A 190 26.70 -6.92 -6.00
CA ALA A 190 27.71 -5.91 -6.20
C ALA A 190 27.11 -4.50 -6.11
N ILE A 191 27.97 -3.51 -5.83
CA ILE A 191 27.58 -2.10 -5.93
C ILE A 191 27.71 -1.69 -7.40
N ASN A 192 26.61 -1.25 -7.98
CA ASN A 192 26.56 -0.76 -9.34
C ASN A 192 26.35 0.74 -9.33
N GLN A 193 27.29 1.46 -9.95
CA GLN A 193 27.21 2.91 -10.12
C GLN A 193 27.40 3.24 -11.59
N SER A 194 26.56 4.11 -12.10
CA SER A 194 26.68 4.64 -13.47
C SER A 194 26.18 6.07 -13.50
N LEU A 195 26.85 6.90 -14.24
CA LEU A 195 26.44 8.28 -14.51
C LEU A 195 25.98 8.34 -15.96
N ASP A 196 24.75 8.67 -16.19
CA ASP A 196 24.19 8.92 -17.51
C ASP A 196 23.80 10.40 -17.68
N GLN A 197 23.25 10.76 -18.85
CA GLN A 197 22.80 12.13 -19.12
C GLN A 197 21.69 12.62 -18.19
N LYS A 198 20.99 11.72 -17.49
CA LYS A 198 19.86 12.01 -16.59
C LYS A 198 20.29 12.10 -15.14
N GLY A 199 21.48 11.58 -14.80
CA GLY A 199 22.01 11.64 -13.44
C GLY A 199 22.73 10.36 -12.98
N LEU A 200 22.99 10.30 -11.69
CA LEU A 200 23.70 9.20 -11.05
C LEU A 200 22.75 8.07 -10.68
N TRP A 201 23.13 6.86 -11.06
CA TRP A 201 22.56 5.61 -10.58
C TRP A 201 23.45 4.99 -9.53
N LYS A 202 22.89 4.57 -8.40
CA LYS A 202 23.58 3.76 -7.40
C LYS A 202 22.65 2.68 -6.91
N ILE A 203 22.88 1.45 -7.38
CA ILE A 203 21.97 0.34 -7.14
C ILE A 203 22.75 -0.85 -6.62
N GLN A 204 22.24 -1.42 -5.52
CA GLN A 204 22.80 -2.61 -4.91
C GLN A 204 21.68 -3.58 -4.53
N ILE A 205 21.64 -4.71 -5.23
CA ILE A 205 20.66 -5.76 -5.07
C ILE A 205 21.38 -7.07 -4.79
N TYR A 206 20.94 -7.74 -3.74
CA TYR A 206 21.37 -9.09 -3.38
C TYR A 206 20.27 -10.07 -3.67
N ALA A 207 20.57 -11.17 -4.36
CA ALA A 207 19.66 -12.28 -4.58
C ALA A 207 20.40 -13.59 -4.32
N LYS A 208 19.75 -14.51 -3.62
CA LYS A 208 20.34 -15.81 -3.28
C LYS A 208 20.06 -16.85 -4.36
N ASN A 209 18.89 -16.80 -4.95
CA ASN A 209 18.44 -17.76 -5.94
C ASN A 209 18.10 -17.04 -7.26
N PRO A 210 18.21 -17.71 -8.41
CA PRO A 210 17.76 -17.14 -9.66
C PRO A 210 16.24 -16.91 -9.61
N ILE A 211 15.84 -15.70 -9.90
CA ILE A 211 14.44 -15.28 -9.93
C ILE A 211 14.04 -15.16 -11.39
N SER A 212 12.94 -15.79 -11.77
CA SER A 212 12.53 -15.92 -13.17
C SER A 212 11.40 -14.98 -13.59
N HIS A 213 10.99 -14.06 -12.72
CA HIS A 213 9.90 -13.14 -13.00
C HIS A 213 10.28 -11.70 -12.72
N ASP A 214 9.48 -10.81 -13.25
CA ASP A 214 9.73 -9.38 -13.24
C ASP A 214 9.04 -8.70 -12.06
N PHE A 215 9.69 -7.68 -11.54
CA PHE A 215 9.15 -6.84 -10.47
C PHE A 215 9.03 -5.41 -10.93
N SER A 216 8.05 -4.73 -10.40
CA SER A 216 7.99 -3.28 -10.50
C SER A 216 8.60 -2.65 -9.27
N VAL A 217 9.57 -1.77 -9.47
CA VAL A 217 10.21 -1.02 -8.41
C VAL A 217 10.02 0.47 -8.67
N THR A 218 9.56 1.21 -7.66
CA THR A 218 9.39 2.65 -7.74
C THR A 218 10.15 3.31 -6.59
N LYS A 219 10.96 4.32 -6.90
CA LYS A 219 11.58 5.21 -5.93
C LYS A 219 10.70 6.44 -5.79
N LEU A 220 10.22 6.70 -4.58
CA LEU A 220 9.41 7.87 -4.27
C LEU A 220 10.28 9.10 -4.02
N SER A 221 9.77 10.26 -4.36
CA SER A 221 10.45 11.56 -4.22
C SER A 221 10.44 12.09 -2.77
#